data_e29d65f18aeba663e3f7b4fb1e062cd5
#
_entry.id   e29d65f18aeba663e3f7b4fb1e062cd5
#
_cell.length_a   1.000
_cell.length_b   1.000
_cell.length_c   1.000
_cell.angle_alpha   90.00
_cell.angle_beta   90.00
_cell.angle_gamma   90.00
#
_symmetry.space_group_name_H-M   'P 1'
#
loop_
_entity.id
_entity.type
_entity.pdbx_description
1 polymer ?
#
loop_
_entity_poly.entity_id
_entity_poly.type
_entity_poly.pdbx_seq_one_letter_code
_entity_poly.pdbx_strand_id
1 'polypeptide(L)'
;MTNSFHPIPLLVFSDSYFLLLKYPVRFAKNERNVILQGEGYFSVRKNVDSRFTVQTPHHTQIQVLGTEFNVEAYEKEDEVNTTLVSGKVQFQYDSERGKKRMDLLPGEKITYNSISGEVFVSRAAVLSDISWKEGKIILYKTPIEKALRMLSKRFNVDFVITDPALKENSFTGTFIHQRLDRILEHFRISSGLRFRYIETTDSTQEKSKIEIY
;
A
#
# COMPACT_ATOMS: atom_id res chain seq x y z
N MET A 1 23.00 34.40 4.74
CA MET A 1 22.15 33.35 5.36
C MET A 1 21.36 32.71 4.27
N THR A 2 21.85 31.60 3.73
CA THR A 2 21.21 30.88 2.63
C THR A 2 20.05 30.07 3.22
N ASN A 3 18.81 30.47 2.92
CA ASN A 3 17.62 29.70 3.19
C ASN A 3 17.67 28.40 2.36
N SER A 4 18.22 27.33 2.95
CA SER A 4 18.10 26.00 2.35
C SER A 4 16.66 25.50 2.59
N PHE A 5 15.78 25.83 1.67
CA PHE A 5 14.54 25.09 1.52
C PHE A 5 14.90 23.62 1.24
N HIS A 6 14.73 22.76 2.22
CA HIS A 6 14.76 21.34 1.97
C HIS A 6 13.42 20.98 1.30
N PRO A 7 13.42 20.68 -0.01
CA PRO A 7 12.16 20.37 -0.67
C PRO A 7 11.58 19.12 -0.02
N ILE A 8 10.29 19.18 0.26
CA ILE A 8 9.50 18.00 0.64
C ILE A 8 9.76 16.95 -0.45
N PRO A 9 10.03 15.68 -0.10
CA PRO A 9 10.16 14.63 -1.10
C PRO A 9 8.94 14.63 -2.02
N LEU A 10 9.10 14.31 -3.30
CA LEU A 10 7.97 14.11 -4.18
C LEU A 10 7.14 12.96 -3.59
N LEU A 11 5.95 13.30 -3.14
CA LEU A 11 5.02 12.38 -2.51
C LEU A 11 3.83 12.24 -3.45
N VAL A 12 3.53 11.02 -3.84
CA VAL A 12 2.30 10.67 -4.52
C VAL A 12 1.46 9.86 -3.57
N PHE A 13 0.22 10.25 -3.37
CA PHE A 13 -0.72 9.59 -2.47
C PHE A 13 -1.78 8.86 -3.27
N SER A 14 -2.26 7.74 -2.73
CA SER A 14 -3.46 7.11 -3.27
C SER A 14 -4.67 8.00 -2.95
N ASP A 15 -5.62 8.10 -3.88
CA ASP A 15 -6.92 8.76 -3.65
C ASP A 15 -7.81 7.96 -2.68
N SER A 16 -7.22 7.11 -1.83
CA SER A 16 -7.97 6.32 -0.86
C SER A 16 -8.47 7.22 0.28
N TYR A 17 -9.70 7.00 0.71
CA TYR A 17 -10.38 7.76 1.76
C TYR A 17 -9.71 7.68 3.14
N PHE A 18 -8.69 6.83 3.32
CA PHE A 18 -8.00 6.60 4.59
C PHE A 18 -6.50 6.91 4.50
N LEU A 19 -6.16 8.02 3.88
CA LEU A 19 -4.79 8.50 3.88
C LEU A 19 -4.61 9.58 4.94
N LEU A 20 -3.69 9.35 5.86
CA LEU A 20 -3.17 10.36 6.77
C LEU A 20 -1.65 10.48 6.56
N LEU A 21 -1.20 11.67 6.15
CA LEU A 21 0.21 12.01 6.20
C LEU A 21 0.41 13.21 7.11
N LYS A 22 1.20 13.02 8.16
CA LYS A 22 1.65 14.11 9.04
C LYS A 22 3.13 14.37 8.81
N TYR A 23 3.48 15.62 8.58
CA TYR A 23 4.86 16.08 8.45
C TYR A 23 5.02 17.49 9.03
N PRO A 24 6.20 17.85 9.55
CA PRO A 24 6.44 19.18 10.09
C PRO A 24 6.53 20.22 8.97
N VAL A 25 6.12 21.46 9.23
CA VAL A 25 6.28 22.61 8.30
C VAL A 25 7.75 22.80 7.90
N ARG A 26 8.67 22.51 8.81
CA ARG A 26 10.13 22.50 8.56
C ARG A 26 10.73 21.28 9.22
N PHE A 27 11.54 20.55 8.47
CA PHE A 27 12.31 19.44 9.03
C PHE A 27 13.46 19.93 9.90
N ALA A 28 13.78 19.15 10.93
CA ALA A 28 14.99 19.37 11.71
C ALA A 28 16.25 19.19 10.84
N LYS A 29 17.36 19.77 11.26
CA LYS A 29 18.60 19.80 10.45
C LYS A 29 19.08 18.42 10.03
N ASN A 30 18.93 17.41 10.89
CA ASN A 30 19.49 16.07 10.70
C ASN A 30 18.43 14.98 10.54
N GLU A 31 17.13 15.32 10.60
CA GLU A 31 16.03 14.36 10.58
C GLU A 31 14.85 14.88 9.75
N ARG A 32 14.30 14.00 8.95
CA ARG A 32 13.13 14.26 8.13
C ARG A 32 12.08 13.19 8.45
N ASN A 33 11.32 13.40 9.52
CA ASN A 33 10.34 12.43 10.00
C ASN A 33 8.94 12.76 9.49
N VAL A 34 8.24 11.75 8.99
CA VAL A 34 6.83 11.80 8.57
C VAL A 34 6.07 10.62 9.17
N ILE A 35 4.77 10.78 9.35
CA ILE A 35 3.87 9.70 9.78
C ILE A 35 2.92 9.42 8.65
N LEU A 36 2.84 8.15 8.22
CA LEU A 36 1.95 7.66 7.18
C LEU A 36 0.95 6.67 7.76
N GLN A 37 -0.31 6.84 7.39
CA GLN A 37 -1.40 5.89 7.58
C GLN A 37 -2.11 5.74 6.24
N GLY A 38 -2.11 4.54 5.64
CA GLY A 38 -2.59 4.31 4.29
C GLY A 38 -1.47 3.93 3.31
N GLU A 39 -1.57 4.32 2.04
CA GLU A 39 -0.58 3.99 1.03
C GLU A 39 0.06 5.25 0.44
N GLY A 40 1.42 5.25 0.35
CA GLY A 40 2.19 6.37 -0.18
C GLY A 40 3.41 5.91 -0.98
N TYR A 41 3.63 6.56 -2.12
CA TYR A 41 4.87 6.45 -2.89
C TYR A 41 5.78 7.63 -2.58
N PHE A 42 7.02 7.33 -2.24
CA PHE A 42 8.02 8.31 -1.83
C PHE A 42 9.18 8.33 -2.83
N SER A 43 9.48 9.51 -3.37
CA SER A 43 10.74 9.77 -4.07
C SER A 43 11.56 10.75 -3.25
N VAL A 44 12.52 10.22 -2.51
CA VAL A 44 13.32 10.97 -1.54
C VAL A 44 14.65 11.36 -2.15
N ARG A 45 14.91 12.67 -2.22
CA ARG A 45 16.21 13.18 -2.67
C ARG A 45 17.34 12.73 -1.73
N LYS A 46 18.45 12.27 -2.32
CA LYS A 46 19.62 11.80 -1.59
C LYS A 46 20.18 12.91 -0.69
N ASN A 47 20.31 12.59 0.60
CA ASN A 47 20.97 13.42 1.59
C ASN A 47 21.58 12.49 2.66
N VAL A 48 22.90 12.39 2.69
CA VAL A 48 23.64 11.52 3.61
C VAL A 48 23.66 12.04 5.05
N ASP A 49 23.50 13.36 5.22
CA ASP A 49 23.55 14.04 6.52
C ASP A 49 22.17 14.10 7.20
N SER A 50 21.09 13.78 6.46
CA SER A 50 19.72 13.88 6.99
C SER A 50 18.89 12.68 6.55
N ARG A 51 18.66 11.78 7.50
CA ARG A 51 17.85 10.58 7.30
C ARG A 51 16.37 10.96 7.11
N PHE A 52 15.69 10.29 6.16
CA PHE A 52 14.26 10.38 6.02
C PHE A 52 13.61 9.14 6.62
N THR A 53 12.65 9.33 7.53
CA THR A 53 11.99 8.27 8.25
C THR A 53 10.48 8.38 8.06
N VAL A 54 9.86 7.31 7.56
CA VAL A 54 8.40 7.13 7.55
C VAL A 54 8.04 6.28 8.75
N GLN A 55 7.26 6.84 9.67
CA GLN A 55 6.65 6.10 10.78
C GLN A 55 5.26 5.65 10.33
N THR A 56 4.92 4.40 10.64
CA THR A 56 3.66 3.80 10.22
C THR A 56 2.92 3.20 11.43
N PRO A 57 1.65 2.80 11.32
CA PRO A 57 0.99 1.98 12.32
C PRO A 57 1.81 0.75 12.70
N HIS A 58 1.47 0.14 13.83
CA HIS A 58 2.11 -1.10 14.35
C HIS A 58 3.61 -0.92 14.68
N HIS A 59 4.01 0.31 15.06
CA HIS A 59 5.37 0.63 15.51
C HIS A 59 6.48 0.29 14.51
N THR A 60 6.16 0.33 13.21
CA THR A 60 7.15 0.14 12.16
C THR A 60 7.72 1.46 11.65
N GLN A 61 8.96 1.44 11.15
CA GLN A 61 9.66 2.60 10.62
C GLN A 61 10.44 2.22 9.37
N ILE A 62 10.36 3.05 8.35
CA ILE A 62 11.12 2.91 7.11
C ILE A 62 12.13 4.05 7.04
N GLN A 63 13.41 3.75 7.04
CA GLN A 63 14.50 4.72 7.03
C GLN A 63 15.27 4.67 5.71
N VAL A 64 15.49 5.86 5.12
CA VAL A 64 16.18 6.00 3.84
C VAL A 64 17.06 7.25 3.81
N LEU A 65 18.04 7.30 2.89
CA LEU A 65 18.89 8.47 2.64
C LEU A 65 18.62 9.13 1.30
N GLY A 66 18.12 8.38 0.32
CA GLY A 66 17.79 8.83 -1.02
C GLY A 66 17.29 7.64 -1.83
N THR A 67 15.97 7.50 -1.95
CA THR A 67 15.35 6.23 -2.27
C THR A 67 13.97 6.46 -2.87
N GLU A 68 13.60 5.62 -3.81
CA GLU A 68 12.22 5.51 -4.30
C GLU A 68 11.60 4.22 -3.80
N PHE A 69 10.47 4.33 -3.11
CA PHE A 69 9.80 3.20 -2.47
C PHE A 69 8.31 3.46 -2.27
N ASN A 70 7.55 2.38 -2.18
CA ASN A 70 6.13 2.39 -1.83
C ASN A 70 5.95 1.84 -0.42
N VAL A 71 5.07 2.45 0.35
CA VAL A 71 4.66 1.97 1.67
C VAL A 71 3.16 1.84 1.70
N GLU A 72 2.67 0.69 2.14
CA GLU A 72 1.28 0.39 2.39
C GLU A 72 1.12 -0.01 3.85
N ALA A 73 0.44 0.82 4.64
CA ALA A 73 0.34 0.69 6.08
C ALA A 73 -1.01 1.26 6.58
N TYR A 74 -2.08 0.48 6.40
CA TYR A 74 -3.41 0.84 6.86
C TYR A 74 -3.59 0.44 8.33
N GLU A 75 -4.16 1.33 9.15
CA GLU A 75 -4.34 1.10 10.59
C GLU A 75 -5.22 -0.11 10.90
N LYS A 76 -6.22 -0.37 10.06
CA LYS A 76 -7.16 -1.49 10.20
C LYS A 76 -6.64 -2.81 9.62
N GLU A 77 -5.45 -2.81 9.04
CA GLU A 77 -4.81 -4.01 8.47
C GLU A 77 -3.61 -4.42 9.32
N ASP A 78 -3.44 -5.72 9.49
CA ASP A 78 -2.35 -6.26 10.30
C ASP A 78 -1.01 -6.24 9.57
N GLU A 79 -1.02 -6.01 8.26
CA GLU A 79 0.16 -6.04 7.41
C GLU A 79 0.66 -4.63 7.08
N VAL A 80 1.98 -4.45 7.21
CA VAL A 80 2.71 -3.32 6.66
C VAL A 80 3.61 -3.83 5.54
N ASN A 81 3.42 -3.27 4.34
CA ASN A 81 4.17 -3.62 3.15
C ASN A 81 5.09 -2.46 2.73
N THR A 82 6.32 -2.77 2.36
CA THR A 82 7.25 -1.80 1.78
C THR A 82 7.92 -2.40 0.56
N THR A 83 7.74 -1.76 -0.60
CA THR A 83 8.36 -2.15 -1.87
C THR A 83 9.46 -1.16 -2.23
N LEU A 84 10.70 -1.65 -2.43
CA LEU A 84 11.82 -0.84 -2.84
C LEU A 84 11.96 -0.80 -4.35
N VAL A 85 11.92 0.42 -4.92
CA VAL A 85 12.10 0.66 -6.36
C VAL A 85 13.56 0.95 -6.67
N SER A 86 14.17 1.92 -5.99
CA SER A 86 15.58 2.29 -6.17
C SER A 86 16.20 2.81 -4.88
N GLY A 87 17.51 2.65 -4.72
CA GLY A 87 18.26 3.07 -3.53
C GLY A 87 18.36 1.99 -2.46
N LYS A 88 18.19 2.35 -1.18
CA LYS A 88 18.27 1.44 -0.05
C LYS A 88 17.22 1.80 1.00
N VAL A 89 16.52 0.80 1.51
CA VAL A 89 15.57 0.89 2.63
C VAL A 89 16.12 0.11 3.82
N GLN A 90 16.05 0.69 5.00
CA GLN A 90 16.15 -0.01 6.27
C GLN A 90 14.77 -0.03 6.93
N PHE A 91 14.17 -1.21 7.01
CA PHE A 91 12.90 -1.45 7.67
C PHE A 91 13.13 -1.82 9.13
N GLN A 92 12.45 -1.14 10.06
CA GLN A 92 12.53 -1.42 11.50
C GLN A 92 11.15 -1.81 12.01
N TYR A 93 11.11 -2.80 12.89
CA TYR A 93 9.89 -3.32 13.51
C TYR A 93 10.14 -3.81 14.92
N ASP A 94 9.09 -3.88 15.73
CA ASP A 94 9.18 -4.43 17.07
C ASP A 94 9.03 -5.95 17.02
N SER A 95 9.83 -6.65 17.82
CA SER A 95 9.76 -8.09 18.05
C SER A 95 9.80 -8.38 19.54
N GLU A 96 9.46 -9.59 19.94
CA GLU A 96 9.55 -10.04 21.35
C GLU A 96 10.93 -9.82 21.98
N ARG A 97 11.99 -9.79 21.15
CA ARG A 97 13.38 -9.58 21.58
C ARG A 97 13.87 -8.14 21.39
N GLY A 98 12.94 -7.19 21.24
CA GLY A 98 13.24 -5.77 20.98
C GLY A 98 13.20 -5.39 19.51
N LYS A 99 13.69 -4.19 19.20
CA LYS A 99 13.66 -3.65 17.82
C LYS A 99 14.61 -4.39 16.89
N LYS A 100 14.07 -4.88 15.78
CA LYS A 100 14.83 -5.50 14.69
C LYS A 100 14.89 -4.58 13.47
N ARG A 101 15.90 -4.82 12.63
CA ARG A 101 16.14 -4.09 11.38
C ARG A 101 16.41 -5.06 10.26
N MET A 102 15.86 -4.74 9.09
CA MET A 102 16.13 -5.46 7.83
C MET A 102 16.38 -4.46 6.73
N ASP A 103 17.39 -4.74 5.92
CA ASP A 103 17.71 -3.94 4.74
C ASP A 103 17.06 -4.60 3.51
N LEU A 104 16.47 -3.78 2.60
CA LEU A 104 15.95 -4.23 1.33
C LEU A 104 16.86 -3.80 0.19
N LEU A 105 16.89 -4.63 -0.85
CA LEU A 105 17.49 -4.35 -2.15
C LEU A 105 16.42 -3.91 -3.17
N PRO A 106 16.78 -3.15 -4.20
CA PRO A 106 15.86 -2.79 -5.27
C PRO A 106 15.17 -4.02 -5.88
N GLY A 107 13.85 -3.94 -6.06
CA GLY A 107 13.02 -5.04 -6.52
C GLY A 107 12.56 -6.01 -5.43
N GLU A 108 12.88 -5.74 -4.17
CA GLU A 108 12.35 -6.50 -3.03
C GLU A 108 11.16 -5.81 -2.37
N LYS A 109 10.33 -6.63 -1.75
CA LYS A 109 9.19 -6.25 -0.91
C LYS A 109 9.33 -6.94 0.44
N ILE A 110 9.17 -6.17 1.51
CA ILE A 110 8.98 -6.68 2.86
C ILE A 110 7.50 -6.60 3.22
N THR A 111 7.00 -7.67 3.84
CA THR A 111 5.68 -7.75 4.46
C THR A 111 5.88 -8.10 5.92
N TYR A 112 5.43 -7.22 6.80
CA TYR A 112 5.42 -7.42 8.24
C TYR A 112 3.99 -7.62 8.71
N ASN A 113 3.72 -8.69 9.43
CA ASN A 113 2.43 -8.93 10.08
C ASN A 113 2.53 -8.57 11.56
N SER A 114 1.74 -7.60 11.99
CA SER A 114 1.79 -7.03 13.35
C SER A 114 1.23 -7.96 14.43
N ILE A 115 0.39 -8.94 14.06
CA ILE A 115 -0.22 -9.90 15.00
C ILE A 115 0.74 -11.06 15.24
N SER A 116 1.27 -11.69 14.16
CA SER A 116 2.19 -12.81 14.30
C SER A 116 3.65 -12.38 14.56
N GLY A 117 3.99 -11.10 14.29
CA GLY A 117 5.37 -10.61 14.34
C GLY A 117 6.25 -11.15 13.22
N GLU A 118 5.67 -11.86 12.26
CA GLU A 118 6.39 -12.47 11.14
C GLU A 118 6.78 -11.44 10.09
N VAL A 119 7.93 -11.66 9.50
CA VAL A 119 8.48 -10.82 8.42
C VAL A 119 8.86 -11.69 7.24
N PHE A 120 8.35 -11.33 6.07
CA PHE A 120 8.67 -12.00 4.81
C PHE A 120 9.33 -10.99 3.86
N VAL A 121 10.45 -11.38 3.27
CA VAL A 121 11.07 -10.65 2.15
C VAL A 121 10.88 -11.48 0.90
N SER A 122 10.36 -10.87 -0.14
CA SER A 122 10.07 -11.51 -1.41
C SER A 122 10.47 -10.61 -2.58
N ARG A 123 10.53 -11.19 -3.79
CA ARG A 123 10.64 -10.40 -5.00
C ARG A 123 9.35 -9.59 -5.22
N ALA A 124 9.50 -8.29 -5.39
CA ALA A 124 8.38 -7.38 -5.59
C ALA A 124 7.82 -7.46 -7.02
N ALA A 125 6.50 -7.36 -7.16
CA ALA A 125 5.85 -7.04 -8.42
C ALA A 125 5.81 -5.50 -8.60
N VAL A 126 6.99 -4.88 -8.69
CA VAL A 126 7.15 -3.42 -8.59
C VAL A 126 6.15 -2.65 -9.45
N LEU A 127 5.99 -3.02 -10.74
CA LEU A 127 5.05 -2.34 -11.63
C LEU A 127 3.60 -2.40 -11.12
N SER A 128 3.19 -3.53 -10.54
CA SER A 128 1.86 -3.68 -9.94
C SER A 128 1.74 -2.89 -8.65
N ASP A 129 2.75 -2.98 -7.77
CA ASP A 129 2.73 -2.35 -6.44
C ASP A 129 2.72 -0.82 -6.50
N ILE A 130 3.23 -0.19 -7.59
CA ILE A 130 3.27 1.26 -7.76
C ILE A 130 2.34 1.81 -8.84
N SER A 131 1.57 0.94 -9.52
CA SER A 131 0.71 1.33 -10.66
C SER A 131 -0.40 2.30 -10.27
N TRP A 132 -0.84 2.21 -9.02
CA TRP A 132 -1.91 3.05 -8.48
C TRP A 132 -1.62 4.55 -8.58
N LYS A 133 -0.34 4.97 -8.45
CA LYS A 133 0.09 6.38 -8.60
C LYS A 133 -0.20 6.98 -9.98
N GLU A 134 -0.40 6.12 -10.99
CA GLU A 134 -0.75 6.48 -12.35
C GLU A 134 -2.22 6.19 -12.67
N GLY A 135 -3.04 5.92 -11.65
CA GLY A 135 -4.44 5.54 -11.82
C GLY A 135 -4.64 4.19 -12.50
N LYS A 136 -3.62 3.32 -12.46
CA LYS A 136 -3.65 1.98 -13.05
C LYS A 136 -3.84 0.91 -11.99
N ILE A 137 -4.50 -0.19 -12.37
CA ILE A 137 -4.55 -1.44 -11.61
C ILE A 137 -3.99 -2.52 -12.54
N ILE A 138 -2.86 -3.11 -12.16
CA ILE A 138 -2.19 -4.15 -12.94
C ILE A 138 -2.34 -5.47 -12.20
N LEU A 139 -3.03 -6.41 -12.83
CA LEU A 139 -3.20 -7.78 -12.36
C LEU A 139 -2.41 -8.71 -13.29
N TYR A 140 -1.60 -9.61 -12.71
CA TYR A 140 -0.90 -10.64 -13.45
C TYR A 140 -1.00 -11.97 -12.70
N LYS A 141 -1.84 -12.87 -13.20
CA LYS A 141 -2.17 -14.12 -12.50
C LYS A 141 -2.48 -13.86 -11.01
N THR A 142 -3.19 -12.76 -10.76
CA THR A 142 -3.47 -12.28 -9.41
C THR A 142 -4.66 -13.05 -8.85
N PRO A 143 -4.52 -13.78 -7.73
CA PRO A 143 -5.63 -14.46 -7.07
C PRO A 143 -6.80 -13.50 -6.78
N ILE A 144 -8.03 -14.00 -6.87
CA ILE A 144 -9.24 -13.18 -6.70
C ILE A 144 -9.25 -12.40 -5.39
N GLU A 145 -8.87 -13.02 -4.28
CA GLU A 145 -8.85 -12.36 -2.97
C GLU A 145 -7.91 -11.15 -2.97
N LYS A 146 -6.73 -11.30 -3.58
CA LYS A 146 -5.77 -10.20 -3.74
C LYS A 146 -6.29 -9.12 -4.70
N ALA A 147 -6.92 -9.52 -5.81
CA ALA A 147 -7.49 -8.58 -6.77
C ALA A 147 -8.62 -7.76 -6.12
N LEU A 148 -9.55 -8.40 -5.41
CA LEU A 148 -10.62 -7.73 -4.67
C LEU A 148 -10.10 -6.83 -3.56
N ARG A 149 -9.02 -7.22 -2.84
CA ARG A 149 -8.36 -6.37 -1.84
C ARG A 149 -7.79 -5.09 -2.48
N MET A 150 -7.18 -5.18 -3.67
CA MET A 150 -6.70 -4.01 -4.41
C MET A 150 -7.87 -3.09 -4.81
N LEU A 151 -8.99 -3.66 -5.28
CA LEU A 151 -10.19 -2.90 -5.62
C LEU A 151 -10.85 -2.28 -4.38
N SER A 152 -10.91 -3.01 -3.26
CA SER A 152 -11.44 -2.52 -1.98
C SER A 152 -10.72 -1.23 -1.55
N LYS A 153 -9.40 -1.21 -1.62
CA LYS A 153 -8.57 -0.05 -1.27
C LYS A 153 -8.78 1.12 -2.24
N ARG A 154 -8.83 0.82 -3.52
CA ARG A 154 -8.95 1.85 -4.57
C ARG A 154 -10.31 2.51 -4.61
N PHE A 155 -11.39 1.76 -4.36
CA PHE A 155 -12.78 2.22 -4.53
C PHE A 155 -13.54 2.37 -3.22
N ASN A 156 -12.89 2.14 -2.08
CA ASN A 156 -13.50 2.22 -0.76
C ASN A 156 -14.76 1.36 -0.61
N VAL A 157 -14.67 0.10 -1.02
CA VAL A 157 -15.74 -0.89 -0.92
C VAL A 157 -15.25 -2.13 -0.20
N ASP A 158 -16.15 -2.87 0.43
CA ASP A 158 -15.85 -4.18 1.00
C ASP A 158 -16.43 -5.28 0.14
N PHE A 159 -15.63 -6.34 -0.10
CA PHE A 159 -16.06 -7.51 -0.85
C PHE A 159 -16.28 -8.71 0.06
N VAL A 160 -17.32 -9.46 -0.21
CA VAL A 160 -17.61 -10.73 0.46
C VAL A 160 -17.72 -11.82 -0.61
N ILE A 161 -16.85 -12.82 -0.56
CA ILE A 161 -16.93 -13.98 -1.46
C ILE A 161 -17.79 -15.02 -0.76
N THR A 162 -18.94 -15.37 -1.36
CA THR A 162 -19.87 -16.35 -0.80
C THR A 162 -19.75 -17.72 -1.47
N ASP A 163 -19.22 -17.81 -2.69
CA ASP A 163 -18.90 -19.07 -3.34
C ASP A 163 -17.41 -19.43 -3.15
N PRO A 164 -17.09 -20.46 -2.36
CA PRO A 164 -15.71 -20.89 -2.15
C PRO A 164 -14.97 -21.31 -3.43
N ALA A 165 -15.68 -21.78 -4.45
CA ALA A 165 -15.09 -22.21 -5.73
C ALA A 165 -14.40 -21.04 -6.45
N LEU A 166 -14.83 -19.80 -6.22
CA LEU A 166 -14.23 -18.63 -6.83
C LEU A 166 -12.82 -18.33 -6.32
N LYS A 167 -12.43 -18.86 -5.15
CA LYS A 167 -11.10 -18.62 -4.57
C LYS A 167 -9.94 -19.12 -5.42
N GLU A 168 -10.20 -20.10 -6.28
CA GLU A 168 -9.23 -20.62 -7.24
C GLU A 168 -9.02 -19.71 -8.46
N ASN A 169 -9.87 -18.71 -8.65
CA ASN A 169 -9.77 -17.81 -9.78
C ASN A 169 -8.59 -16.84 -9.65
N SER A 170 -7.98 -16.54 -10.78
CA SER A 170 -6.96 -15.50 -10.89
C SER A 170 -7.21 -14.63 -12.11
N PHE A 171 -6.80 -13.37 -12.03
CA PHE A 171 -7.04 -12.39 -13.08
C PHE A 171 -5.74 -11.85 -13.65
N THR A 172 -5.76 -11.61 -14.97
CA THR A 172 -4.69 -10.91 -15.68
C THR A 172 -5.31 -9.79 -16.50
N GLY A 173 -4.85 -8.57 -16.29
CA GLY A 173 -5.35 -7.40 -17.02
C GLY A 173 -4.75 -6.11 -16.50
N THR A 174 -4.90 -5.05 -17.29
CA THR A 174 -4.52 -3.68 -16.89
C THR A 174 -5.73 -2.79 -17.06
N PHE A 175 -6.12 -2.13 -15.99
CA PHE A 175 -7.23 -1.18 -15.94
C PHE A 175 -6.65 0.23 -15.72
N ILE A 176 -6.96 1.16 -16.63
CA ILE A 176 -6.44 2.54 -16.59
C ILE A 176 -7.62 3.46 -16.40
N HIS A 177 -7.68 4.17 -15.27
CA HIS A 177 -8.77 5.10 -14.90
C HIS A 177 -10.18 4.50 -15.07
N GLN A 178 -10.29 3.17 -14.88
CA GLN A 178 -11.58 2.47 -15.00
C GLN A 178 -12.40 2.60 -13.72
N ARG A 179 -13.72 2.65 -13.89
CA ARG A 179 -14.68 2.58 -12.79
C ARG A 179 -14.81 1.14 -12.30
N LEU A 180 -15.17 0.98 -11.02
CA LEU A 180 -15.32 -0.33 -10.39
C LEU A 180 -16.31 -1.26 -11.13
N ASP A 181 -17.48 -0.73 -11.52
CA ASP A 181 -18.49 -1.49 -12.26
C ASP A 181 -17.94 -2.11 -13.56
N ARG A 182 -17.09 -1.38 -14.27
CA ARG A 182 -16.43 -1.89 -15.47
C ARG A 182 -15.41 -2.98 -15.19
N ILE A 183 -14.65 -2.85 -14.13
CA ILE A 183 -13.67 -3.86 -13.73
C ILE A 183 -14.37 -5.15 -13.30
N LEU A 184 -15.44 -5.03 -12.50
CA LEU A 184 -16.25 -6.18 -12.09
C LEU A 184 -16.95 -6.87 -13.27
N GLU A 185 -17.39 -6.11 -14.26
CA GLU A 185 -17.94 -6.66 -15.49
C GLU A 185 -16.89 -7.46 -16.29
N HIS A 186 -15.64 -7.00 -16.36
CA HIS A 186 -14.55 -7.79 -16.93
C HIS A 186 -14.31 -9.08 -16.16
N PHE A 187 -14.38 -9.06 -14.84
CA PHE A 187 -14.25 -10.27 -14.02
C PHE A 187 -15.42 -11.23 -14.31
N ARG A 188 -16.65 -10.72 -14.40
CA ARG A 188 -17.84 -11.51 -14.76
C ARG A 188 -17.67 -12.20 -16.12
N ILE A 189 -17.22 -11.49 -17.13
CA ILE A 189 -17.06 -12.04 -18.49
C ILE A 189 -15.95 -13.11 -18.55
N SER A 190 -14.84 -12.89 -17.81
CA SER A 190 -13.67 -13.76 -17.90
C SER A 190 -13.75 -15.02 -17.04
N SER A 191 -14.48 -14.98 -15.92
CA SER A 191 -14.56 -16.09 -14.95
C SER A 191 -15.97 -16.58 -14.65
N GLY A 192 -16.99 -15.92 -15.19
CA GLY A 192 -18.37 -16.26 -14.92
C GLY A 192 -18.88 -15.86 -13.54
N LEU A 193 -18.05 -15.23 -12.69
CA LEU A 193 -18.49 -14.76 -11.39
C LEU A 193 -19.65 -13.76 -11.54
N ARG A 194 -20.47 -13.66 -10.51
CA ARG A 194 -21.54 -12.67 -10.40
C ARG A 194 -21.26 -11.74 -9.23
N PHE A 195 -21.86 -10.56 -9.25
CA PHE A 195 -21.75 -9.62 -8.15
C PHE A 195 -23.05 -8.86 -7.94
N ARG A 196 -23.30 -8.48 -6.69
CA ARG A 196 -24.41 -7.57 -6.33
C ARG A 196 -23.99 -6.65 -5.20
N TYR A 197 -24.53 -5.44 -5.21
CA TYR A 197 -24.39 -4.52 -4.10
C TYR A 197 -25.32 -4.96 -2.97
N ILE A 198 -24.82 -5.04 -1.75
CA ILE A 198 -25.60 -5.35 -0.56
C ILE A 198 -26.10 -4.01 -0.02
N GLU A 199 -27.44 -3.85 0.03
CA GLU A 199 -28.05 -2.71 0.71
C GLU A 199 -27.81 -2.83 2.20
N THR A 200 -27.13 -1.85 2.79
CA THR A 200 -26.93 -1.76 4.23
C THR A 200 -27.93 -0.77 4.80
N THR A 201 -28.81 -1.25 5.69
CA THR A 201 -29.75 -0.41 6.45
C THR A 201 -29.07 0.39 7.56
N ASP A 202 -27.79 0.12 7.80
CA ASP A 202 -27.00 0.80 8.85
C ASP A 202 -26.29 2.02 8.27
N SER A 203 -26.80 3.19 8.57
CA SER A 203 -26.25 4.49 8.16
C SER A 203 -24.86 4.79 8.74
N THR A 204 -24.33 3.95 9.64
CA THR A 204 -23.00 4.08 10.21
C THR A 204 -21.92 3.39 9.40
N GLN A 205 -22.29 2.60 8.38
CA GLN A 205 -21.30 1.92 7.53
C GLN A 205 -20.68 2.91 6.53
N GLU A 206 -19.39 3.12 6.68
CA GLU A 206 -18.59 4.03 5.82
C GLU A 206 -18.34 3.47 4.41
N LYS A 207 -18.58 2.16 4.16
CA LYS A 207 -18.24 1.50 2.90
C LYS A 207 -19.43 0.71 2.34
N SER A 208 -19.59 0.79 1.02
CA SER A 208 -20.51 -0.09 0.30
C SER A 208 -19.99 -1.53 0.33
N LYS A 209 -20.88 -2.50 0.51
CA LYS A 209 -20.55 -3.93 0.43
C LYS A 209 -20.98 -4.53 -0.89
N ILE A 210 -20.10 -5.37 -1.45
CA ILE A 210 -20.35 -6.07 -2.71
C ILE A 210 -20.14 -7.57 -2.46
N GLU A 211 -21.18 -8.35 -2.73
CA GLU A 211 -21.10 -9.80 -2.71
C GLU A 211 -20.63 -10.31 -4.07
N ILE A 212 -19.73 -11.30 -4.03
CA ILE A 212 -19.19 -12.02 -5.18
C ILE A 212 -19.58 -13.50 -5.03
N TYR A 213 -20.29 -14.04 -6.04
CA TYR A 213 -20.89 -15.39 -6.02
C TYR A 213 -20.94 -16.03 -7.42
#